data_bd9616ce15d603bd5830d056491428c4
#
_entry.id   bd9616ce15d603bd5830d056491428c4
#
_cell.length_a   1.000
_cell.length_b   1.000
_cell.length_c   1.000
_cell.angle_alpha   90.00
_cell.angle_beta   90.00
_cell.angle_gamma   90.00
#
_symmetry.space_group_name_H-M   'P 1'
#
loop_
_entity.id
_entity.type
_entity.pdbx_description
1 polymer ?
#
loop_
_entity_poly.entity_id
_entity_poly.type
_entity_poly.pdbx_seq_one_letter_code
_entity_poly.pdbx_strand_id
1 'polypeptide(L)'
;MNSDNRSANILMSAINILLFLGVITVNALANGLPINGITTGELSGLYPNLFVPAGLTFSIWGLIYLLLLLFVANNLYLSIRDKKDVLIPVKAQIAFALTCVFNMGWIFLWHYKLVFLSLLAMLGLLLSLIYLYLKVDELRLTNVWDRVATLLPVSIYFGWISVATIANVTAVLVKLNWGAWGIPEHVWTLIMMIVGAALAILVLLRHKCLLYPLVFIWAYIGIIIKRSAQEVVHKDIIFTAYAAIAVLAVLIVITGMRLRKELQA
;
A
#
# COMPACT_ATOMS: atom_id res chain seq x y z
N MET A 1 30.77 -13.43 -1.79
CA MET A 1 30.40 -12.61 -0.62
C MET A 1 31.23 -13.11 0.54
N ASN A 2 31.83 -12.23 1.35
CA ASN A 2 32.47 -12.67 2.58
C ASN A 2 31.41 -13.36 3.47
N SER A 3 31.82 -14.33 4.28
CA SER A 3 30.97 -15.01 5.27
C SER A 3 30.10 -14.03 6.10
N ASP A 4 30.66 -12.85 6.38
CA ASP A 4 30.02 -11.77 7.13
C ASP A 4 28.74 -11.25 6.46
N ASN A 5 28.73 -11.12 5.13
CA ASN A 5 27.56 -10.63 4.39
C ASN A 5 26.41 -11.65 4.36
N ARG A 6 26.73 -12.96 4.34
CA ARG A 6 25.70 -14.01 4.40
C ARG A 6 25.05 -14.05 5.77
N SER A 7 25.85 -13.99 6.83
CA SER A 7 25.37 -13.96 8.21
C SER A 7 24.47 -12.74 8.46
N ALA A 8 24.85 -11.57 7.94
CA ALA A 8 24.05 -10.35 8.03
C ALA A 8 22.68 -10.48 7.31
N ASN A 9 22.65 -11.11 6.12
CA ASN A 9 21.39 -11.34 5.39
C ASN A 9 20.46 -12.31 6.14
N ILE A 10 21.00 -13.41 6.68
CA ILE A 10 20.20 -14.37 7.47
C ILE A 10 19.64 -13.69 8.73
N LEU A 11 20.47 -12.95 9.45
CA LEU A 11 20.07 -12.24 10.65
C LEU A 11 18.94 -11.23 10.34
N MET A 12 19.11 -10.40 9.31
CA MET A 12 18.10 -9.42 8.91
C MET A 12 16.80 -10.08 8.45
N SER A 13 16.88 -11.20 7.71
CA SER A 13 15.70 -11.96 7.31
C SER A 13 14.94 -12.52 8.51
N ALA A 14 15.66 -13.03 9.53
CA ALA A 14 15.05 -13.50 10.77
C ALA A 14 14.38 -12.36 11.57
N ILE A 15 15.06 -11.21 11.69
CA ILE A 15 14.49 -10.00 12.30
C ILE A 15 13.21 -9.57 11.57
N ASN A 16 13.22 -9.58 10.23
CA ASN A 16 12.07 -9.21 9.42
C ASN A 16 10.86 -10.14 9.64
N ILE A 17 11.09 -11.44 9.83
CA ILE A 17 10.01 -12.38 10.18
C ILE A 17 9.44 -12.02 11.55
N LEU A 18 10.27 -11.79 12.57
CA LEU A 18 9.80 -11.43 13.91
C LEU A 18 9.00 -10.12 13.91
N LEU A 19 9.48 -9.09 13.22
CA LEU A 19 8.79 -7.82 13.09
C LEU A 19 7.46 -7.98 12.33
N PHE A 20 7.44 -8.79 11.28
CA PHE A 20 6.23 -9.06 10.52
C PHE A 20 5.19 -9.84 11.34
N LEU A 21 5.61 -10.80 12.18
CA LEU A 21 4.71 -11.45 13.14
C LEU A 21 4.12 -10.43 14.11
N GLY A 22 4.93 -9.46 14.56
CA GLY A 22 4.44 -8.31 15.35
C GLY A 22 3.36 -7.51 14.62
N VAL A 23 3.58 -7.20 13.32
CA VAL A 23 2.57 -6.51 12.48
C VAL A 23 1.27 -7.29 12.42
N ILE A 24 1.33 -8.61 12.14
CA ILE A 24 0.13 -9.45 12.10
C ILE A 24 -0.59 -9.43 13.44
N THR A 25 0.15 -9.59 14.53
CA THR A 25 -0.41 -9.61 15.89
C THR A 25 -1.12 -8.29 16.22
N VAL A 26 -0.45 -7.15 16.01
CA VAL A 26 -1.03 -5.82 16.29
C VAL A 26 -2.28 -5.57 15.46
N ASN A 27 -2.24 -5.90 14.16
CA ASN A 27 -3.38 -5.70 13.27
C ASN A 27 -4.54 -6.67 13.55
N ALA A 28 -4.25 -7.91 13.97
CA ALA A 28 -5.26 -8.87 14.41
C ALA A 28 -5.95 -8.39 15.70
N LEU A 29 -5.17 -7.87 16.66
CA LEU A 29 -5.72 -7.27 17.89
C LEU A 29 -6.55 -6.03 17.60
N ALA A 30 -6.11 -5.18 16.66
CA ALA A 30 -6.82 -3.96 16.28
C ALA A 30 -8.22 -4.20 15.70
N ASN A 31 -8.45 -5.38 15.08
CA ASN A 31 -9.73 -5.70 14.44
C ASN A 31 -10.48 -6.84 15.15
N GLY A 32 -9.79 -7.80 15.75
CA GLY A 32 -10.41 -8.95 16.44
C GLY A 32 -10.73 -8.70 17.92
N LEU A 33 -9.82 -8.01 18.63
CA LEU A 33 -10.01 -7.54 20.01
C LEU A 33 -9.75 -6.03 20.01
N PRO A 34 -10.73 -5.21 19.60
CA PRO A 34 -10.49 -3.84 19.16
C PRO A 34 -9.68 -3.03 20.17
N ILE A 35 -8.47 -2.59 19.77
CA ILE A 35 -7.65 -1.68 20.57
C ILE A 35 -8.48 -0.42 20.83
N ASN A 36 -8.56 -0.01 22.11
CA ASN A 36 -9.38 1.14 22.52
C ASN A 36 -10.89 1.01 22.16
N GLY A 37 -11.39 -0.22 22.04
CA GLY A 37 -12.83 -0.52 21.87
C GLY A 37 -13.41 -0.23 20.50
N ILE A 38 -12.59 -0.01 19.47
CA ILE A 38 -13.05 0.36 18.13
C ILE A 38 -12.13 -0.25 17.06
N THR A 39 -12.70 -0.77 15.97
CA THR A 39 -11.92 -1.32 14.86
C THR A 39 -11.30 -0.23 14.00
N THR A 40 -10.27 -0.59 13.22
CA THR A 40 -9.58 0.34 12.29
C THR A 40 -10.55 0.96 11.28
N GLY A 41 -11.53 0.18 10.79
CA GLY A 41 -12.53 0.63 9.83
C GLY A 41 -13.55 1.60 10.44
N GLU A 42 -14.04 1.30 11.65
CA GLU A 42 -14.96 2.16 12.39
C GLU A 42 -14.32 3.50 12.74
N LEU A 43 -13.03 3.49 13.13
CA LEU A 43 -12.25 4.72 13.36
C LEU A 43 -12.23 5.64 12.13
N SER A 44 -12.10 5.06 10.93
CA SER A 44 -12.17 5.81 9.68
C SER A 44 -13.51 6.55 9.52
N GLY A 45 -14.59 5.99 10.06
CA GLY A 45 -15.92 6.60 10.07
C GLY A 45 -16.05 7.83 10.99
N LEU A 46 -15.15 7.99 11.98
CA LEU A 46 -15.12 9.16 12.87
C LEU A 46 -14.59 10.43 12.17
N TYR A 47 -13.97 10.29 11.02
CA TYR A 47 -13.47 11.40 10.18
C TYR A 47 -14.20 11.37 8.83
N PRO A 48 -15.50 11.75 8.80
CA PRO A 48 -16.32 11.63 7.61
C PRO A 48 -15.71 12.45 6.47
N ASN A 49 -15.53 11.81 5.34
CA ASN A 49 -15.07 12.43 4.10
C ASN A 49 -15.48 11.58 2.90
N LEU A 50 -15.49 12.20 1.73
CA LEU A 50 -15.97 11.56 0.51
C LEU A 50 -14.95 10.65 -0.18
N PHE A 51 -13.67 10.67 0.22
CA PHE A 51 -12.60 9.85 -0.36
C PHE A 51 -12.54 8.43 0.25
N VAL A 52 -12.96 8.23 1.50
CA VAL A 52 -12.89 6.92 2.17
C VAL A 52 -13.80 5.91 1.49
N PRO A 53 -13.28 4.74 1.05
CA PRO A 53 -14.05 3.70 0.38
C PRO A 53 -14.96 2.92 1.34
N ALA A 54 -15.76 1.99 0.78
CA ALA A 54 -16.59 1.06 1.56
C ALA A 54 -15.73 0.15 2.45
N GLY A 55 -16.29 -0.31 3.57
CA GLY A 55 -15.60 -1.17 4.54
C GLY A 55 -15.00 -2.44 3.93
N LEU A 56 -15.71 -3.06 2.97
CA LEU A 56 -15.20 -4.23 2.24
C LEU A 56 -13.84 -4.00 1.57
N THR A 57 -13.55 -2.76 1.15
CA THR A 57 -12.29 -2.43 0.47
C THR A 57 -11.06 -2.67 1.37
N PHE A 58 -11.22 -2.57 2.69
CA PHE A 58 -10.17 -2.84 3.66
C PHE A 58 -9.78 -4.32 3.74
N SER A 59 -10.56 -5.24 3.15
CA SER A 59 -10.19 -6.67 3.06
C SER A 59 -8.87 -6.90 2.30
N ILE A 60 -8.41 -5.93 1.52
CA ILE A 60 -7.09 -5.95 0.87
C ILE A 60 -5.94 -6.17 1.87
N TRP A 61 -6.11 -5.79 3.15
CA TRP A 61 -5.10 -6.07 4.18
C TRP A 61 -4.84 -7.56 4.35
N GLY A 62 -5.88 -8.41 4.25
CA GLY A 62 -5.73 -9.86 4.29
C GLY A 62 -4.83 -10.37 3.15
N LEU A 63 -5.04 -9.87 1.93
CA LEU A 63 -4.20 -10.18 0.77
C LEU A 63 -2.77 -9.68 0.99
N ILE A 64 -2.59 -8.44 1.46
CA ILE A 64 -1.28 -7.86 1.73
C ILE A 64 -0.49 -8.72 2.73
N TYR A 65 -1.10 -9.11 3.85
CA TYR A 65 -0.41 -9.91 4.87
C TYR A 65 -0.04 -11.30 4.36
N LEU A 66 -0.90 -11.94 3.56
CA LEU A 66 -0.57 -13.22 2.93
C LEU A 66 0.63 -13.09 1.98
N LEU A 67 0.64 -12.05 1.17
CA LEU A 67 1.75 -11.78 0.25
C LEU A 67 3.04 -11.42 0.98
N LEU A 68 2.96 -10.62 2.06
CA LEU A 68 4.13 -10.28 2.88
C LEU A 68 4.68 -11.49 3.64
N LEU A 69 3.82 -12.43 4.06
CA LEU A 69 4.28 -13.71 4.63
C LEU A 69 5.12 -14.48 3.61
N LEU A 70 4.64 -14.58 2.36
CA LEU A 70 5.39 -15.18 1.28
C LEU A 70 6.73 -14.46 1.05
N PHE A 71 6.73 -13.12 1.06
CA PHE A 71 7.92 -12.30 0.89
C PHE A 71 8.98 -12.56 1.95
N VAL A 72 8.63 -12.54 3.24
CA VAL A 72 9.61 -12.73 4.32
C VAL A 72 10.12 -14.18 4.36
N ALA A 73 9.26 -15.17 4.09
CA ALA A 73 9.65 -16.58 4.02
C ALA A 73 10.61 -16.83 2.84
N ASN A 74 10.28 -16.30 1.66
CA ASN A 74 11.14 -16.41 0.49
C ASN A 74 12.50 -15.72 0.71
N ASN A 75 12.52 -14.53 1.30
CA ASN A 75 13.76 -13.81 1.55
C ASN A 75 14.68 -14.58 2.54
N LEU A 76 14.13 -15.20 3.59
CA LEU A 76 14.90 -16.07 4.48
C LEU A 76 15.44 -17.29 3.72
N TYR A 77 14.61 -17.96 2.91
CA TYR A 77 15.03 -19.09 2.10
C TYR A 77 16.20 -18.73 1.17
N LEU A 78 16.10 -17.61 0.46
CA LEU A 78 17.15 -17.11 -0.43
C LEU A 78 18.44 -16.76 0.33
N SER A 79 18.32 -16.17 1.53
CA SER A 79 19.47 -15.84 2.40
C SER A 79 20.22 -17.11 2.86
N ILE A 80 19.49 -18.16 3.25
CA ILE A 80 20.06 -19.45 3.65
C ILE A 80 20.74 -20.14 2.47
N ARG A 81 20.14 -20.09 1.26
CA ARG A 81 20.66 -20.69 0.04
C ARG A 81 21.74 -19.87 -0.68
N ASP A 82 22.03 -18.67 -0.19
CA ASP A 82 22.98 -17.70 -0.77
C ASP A 82 22.70 -17.40 -2.27
N LYS A 83 21.42 -17.23 -2.61
CA LYS A 83 20.93 -16.94 -3.98
C LYS A 83 21.10 -15.44 -4.28
N LYS A 84 22.33 -15.01 -4.59
CA LYS A 84 22.74 -13.60 -4.71
C LYS A 84 21.95 -12.79 -5.74
N ASP A 85 21.63 -13.39 -6.86
CA ASP A 85 21.02 -12.69 -8.02
C ASP A 85 19.59 -12.20 -7.75
N VAL A 86 18.91 -12.82 -6.78
CA VAL A 86 17.51 -12.51 -6.41
C VAL A 86 17.35 -12.11 -4.95
N LEU A 87 18.45 -12.11 -4.19
CA LEU A 87 18.44 -11.75 -2.77
C LEU A 87 18.29 -10.25 -2.59
N ILE A 88 17.36 -9.85 -1.74
CA ILE A 88 17.13 -8.44 -1.42
C ILE A 88 18.32 -7.89 -0.61
N PRO A 89 18.93 -6.77 -1.03
CA PRO A 89 20.05 -6.17 -0.30
C PRO A 89 19.71 -5.84 1.15
N VAL A 90 20.65 -5.96 2.08
CA VAL A 90 20.45 -5.68 3.51
C VAL A 90 19.79 -4.31 3.75
N LYS A 91 20.20 -3.26 3.01
CA LYS A 91 19.56 -1.93 3.11
C LYS A 91 18.07 -1.95 2.79
N ALA A 92 17.63 -2.76 1.83
CA ALA A 92 16.21 -2.93 1.51
C ALA A 92 15.50 -3.80 2.56
N GLN A 93 16.18 -4.78 3.16
CA GLN A 93 15.65 -5.53 4.30
C GLN A 93 15.44 -4.65 5.53
N ILE A 94 16.34 -3.68 5.78
CA ILE A 94 16.17 -2.65 6.83
C ILE A 94 14.95 -1.77 6.51
N ALA A 95 14.76 -1.38 5.24
CA ALA A 95 13.57 -0.63 4.86
C ALA A 95 12.28 -1.42 5.12
N PHE A 96 12.26 -2.74 4.88
CA PHE A 96 11.13 -3.58 5.25
C PHE A 96 10.92 -3.62 6.77
N ALA A 97 11.98 -3.74 7.57
CA ALA A 97 11.89 -3.64 9.03
C ALA A 97 11.25 -2.32 9.47
N LEU A 98 11.65 -1.20 8.86
CA LEU A 98 11.05 0.10 9.12
C LEU A 98 9.56 0.15 8.73
N THR A 99 9.15 -0.50 7.63
CA THR A 99 7.73 -0.60 7.29
C THR A 99 6.94 -1.31 8.39
N CYS A 100 7.48 -2.35 8.99
CA CYS A 100 6.84 -3.07 10.10
C CYS A 100 6.71 -2.17 11.33
N VAL A 101 7.76 -1.46 11.72
CA VAL A 101 7.76 -0.54 12.87
C VAL A 101 6.74 0.58 12.67
N PHE A 102 6.77 1.24 11.51
CA PHE A 102 5.82 2.32 11.21
C PHE A 102 4.38 1.83 11.09
N ASN A 103 4.14 0.62 10.56
CA ASN A 103 2.80 0.05 10.49
C ASN A 103 2.22 -0.19 11.89
N MET A 104 2.96 -0.85 12.77
CA MET A 104 2.54 -1.05 14.16
C MET A 104 2.32 0.29 14.88
N GLY A 105 3.26 1.22 14.75
CA GLY A 105 3.14 2.58 15.31
C GLY A 105 1.91 3.31 14.80
N TRP A 106 1.64 3.24 13.47
CA TRP A 106 0.45 3.83 12.88
C TRP A 106 -0.85 3.25 13.47
N ILE A 107 -0.96 1.93 13.64
CA ILE A 107 -2.13 1.30 14.25
C ILE A 107 -2.39 1.87 15.65
N PHE A 108 -1.38 1.90 16.53
CA PHE A 108 -1.55 2.45 17.87
C PHE A 108 -1.95 3.92 17.84
N LEU A 109 -1.22 4.75 17.11
CA LEU A 109 -1.49 6.19 17.01
C LEU A 109 -2.88 6.47 16.45
N TRP A 110 -3.34 5.68 15.46
CA TRP A 110 -4.68 5.77 14.89
C TRP A 110 -5.75 5.39 15.92
N HIS A 111 -5.61 4.26 16.60
CA HIS A 111 -6.58 3.79 17.61
C HIS A 111 -6.67 4.69 18.84
N TYR A 112 -5.59 5.36 19.23
CA TYR A 112 -5.61 6.38 20.28
C TYR A 112 -6.00 7.78 19.76
N LYS A 113 -6.50 7.89 18.51
CA LYS A 113 -7.00 9.14 17.89
C LYS A 113 -5.94 10.25 17.80
N LEU A 114 -4.66 9.88 17.81
CA LEU A 114 -3.52 10.79 17.60
C LEU A 114 -3.29 10.97 16.09
N VAL A 115 -4.31 11.51 15.38
CA VAL A 115 -4.43 11.47 13.92
C VAL A 115 -3.25 12.17 13.21
N PHE A 116 -2.74 13.27 13.78
CA PHE A 116 -1.56 13.93 13.22
C PHE A 116 -0.30 13.07 13.32
N LEU A 117 -0.07 12.44 14.48
CA LEU A 117 1.08 11.53 14.67
C LEU A 117 0.92 10.26 13.81
N SER A 118 -0.31 9.78 13.63
CA SER A 118 -0.59 8.66 12.74
C SER A 118 -0.23 8.99 11.28
N LEU A 119 -0.45 10.23 10.83
CA LEU A 119 -0.01 10.67 9.51
C LEU A 119 1.51 10.67 9.39
N LEU A 120 2.24 11.11 10.41
CA LEU A 120 3.71 11.07 10.39
C LEU A 120 4.24 9.62 10.30
N ALA A 121 3.63 8.69 11.06
CA ALA A 121 3.95 7.27 10.95
C ALA A 121 3.60 6.71 9.55
N MET A 122 2.45 7.09 8.97
CA MET A 122 2.04 6.71 7.62
C MET A 122 3.03 7.23 6.55
N LEU A 123 3.52 8.46 6.69
CA LEU A 123 4.54 9.01 5.79
C LEU A 123 5.87 8.25 5.93
N GLY A 124 6.30 7.92 7.15
CA GLY A 124 7.48 7.07 7.38
C GLY A 124 7.33 5.69 6.73
N LEU A 125 6.15 5.08 6.85
CA LEU A 125 5.80 3.82 6.20
C LEU A 125 5.87 3.95 4.67
N LEU A 126 5.25 4.99 4.09
CA LEU A 126 5.26 5.24 2.66
C LEU A 126 6.69 5.43 2.12
N LEU A 127 7.51 6.25 2.76
CA LEU A 127 8.90 6.49 2.34
C LEU A 127 9.74 5.22 2.42
N SER A 128 9.56 4.41 3.47
CA SER A 128 10.23 3.11 3.60
C SER A 128 9.82 2.15 2.48
N LEU A 129 8.53 2.14 2.12
CA LEU A 129 8.01 1.32 1.01
C LEU A 129 8.49 1.80 -0.36
N ILE A 130 8.57 3.10 -0.60
CA ILE A 130 9.14 3.65 -1.83
C ILE A 130 10.58 3.16 -1.98
N TYR A 131 11.40 3.28 -0.94
CA TYR A 131 12.78 2.82 -0.98
C TYR A 131 12.88 1.30 -1.22
N LEU A 132 12.08 0.51 -0.49
CA LEU A 132 12.01 -0.94 -0.65
C LEU A 132 11.61 -1.32 -2.08
N TYR A 133 10.55 -0.70 -2.60
CA TYR A 133 10.05 -0.94 -3.95
C TYR A 133 11.13 -0.67 -5.01
N LEU A 134 11.81 0.48 -4.93
CA LEU A 134 12.87 0.84 -5.87
C LEU A 134 14.01 -0.19 -5.83
N LYS A 135 14.40 -0.69 -4.65
CA LYS A 135 15.45 -1.71 -4.52
C LYS A 135 15.03 -3.08 -5.03
N VAL A 136 13.76 -3.43 -4.91
CA VAL A 136 13.20 -4.67 -5.49
C VAL A 136 13.09 -4.56 -7.02
N ASP A 137 12.70 -3.40 -7.53
CA ASP A 137 12.59 -3.14 -8.97
C ASP A 137 13.97 -3.22 -9.69
N GLU A 138 15.05 -2.78 -9.00
CA GLU A 138 16.43 -2.90 -9.49
C GLU A 138 16.89 -4.34 -9.71
N LEU A 139 16.29 -5.35 -9.02
CA LEU A 139 16.70 -6.76 -9.12
C LEU A 139 16.40 -7.40 -10.49
N ARG A 140 15.58 -6.77 -11.33
CA ARG A 140 15.22 -7.25 -12.68
C ARG A 140 14.86 -8.73 -12.70
N LEU A 141 13.98 -9.15 -11.78
CA LEU A 141 13.54 -10.52 -11.61
C LEU A 141 12.94 -11.08 -12.91
N THR A 142 13.54 -12.13 -13.46
CA THR A 142 13.11 -12.78 -14.71
C THR A 142 12.21 -13.99 -14.45
N ASN A 143 12.44 -14.71 -13.35
CA ASN A 143 11.65 -15.87 -12.96
C ASN A 143 10.29 -15.42 -12.40
N VAL A 144 9.22 -16.11 -12.82
CA VAL A 144 7.84 -15.82 -12.37
C VAL A 144 7.71 -15.98 -10.86
N TRP A 145 8.31 -17.02 -10.27
CA TRP A 145 8.27 -17.24 -8.82
C TRP A 145 8.92 -16.09 -8.04
N ASP A 146 10.10 -15.64 -8.46
CA ASP A 146 10.82 -14.55 -7.80
C ASP A 146 10.02 -13.24 -7.87
N ARG A 147 9.34 -12.99 -8.99
CA ARG A 147 8.42 -11.84 -9.14
C ARG A 147 7.20 -11.95 -8.22
N VAL A 148 6.59 -13.13 -8.12
CA VAL A 148 5.42 -13.38 -7.26
C VAL A 148 5.80 -13.32 -5.79
N ALA A 149 6.96 -13.83 -5.40
CA ALA A 149 7.37 -13.86 -4.01
C ALA A 149 8.06 -12.56 -3.53
N THR A 150 8.48 -11.67 -4.43
CA THR A 150 9.24 -10.48 -4.07
C THR A 150 8.59 -9.19 -4.58
N LEU A 151 8.34 -9.05 -5.89
CA LEU A 151 7.84 -7.81 -6.47
C LEU A 151 6.33 -7.61 -6.22
N LEU A 152 5.53 -8.64 -6.37
CA LEU A 152 4.08 -8.58 -6.17
C LEU A 152 3.69 -8.11 -4.75
N PRO A 153 4.24 -8.70 -3.65
CA PRO A 153 3.92 -8.26 -2.29
C PRO A 153 4.21 -6.77 -2.06
N VAL A 154 5.40 -6.33 -2.46
CA VAL A 154 5.86 -4.95 -2.26
C VAL A 154 5.03 -3.99 -3.10
N SER A 155 4.69 -4.34 -4.35
CA SER A 155 3.88 -3.49 -5.23
C SER A 155 2.45 -3.28 -4.73
N ILE A 156 1.79 -4.35 -4.28
CA ILE A 156 0.42 -4.27 -3.74
C ILE A 156 0.41 -3.47 -2.43
N TYR A 157 1.36 -3.74 -1.53
CA TYR A 157 1.47 -3.01 -0.27
C TYR A 157 1.75 -1.52 -0.52
N PHE A 158 2.69 -1.19 -1.41
CA PHE A 158 3.00 0.20 -1.79
C PHE A 158 1.78 0.92 -2.37
N GLY A 159 1.04 0.27 -3.27
CA GLY A 159 -0.20 0.82 -3.83
C GLY A 159 -1.23 1.14 -2.74
N TRP A 160 -1.45 0.20 -1.80
CA TRP A 160 -2.41 0.41 -0.72
C TRP A 160 -2.01 1.52 0.26
N ILE A 161 -0.73 1.58 0.64
CA ILE A 161 -0.24 2.65 1.52
C ILE A 161 -0.29 4.01 0.84
N SER A 162 -0.14 4.10 -0.49
CA SER A 162 -0.34 5.36 -1.22
C SER A 162 -1.80 5.83 -1.12
N VAL A 163 -2.78 4.95 -1.31
CA VAL A 163 -4.21 5.26 -1.11
C VAL A 163 -4.50 5.62 0.37
N ALA A 164 -3.99 4.82 1.31
CA ALA A 164 -4.17 5.05 2.74
C ALA A 164 -3.55 6.37 3.22
N THR A 165 -2.44 6.80 2.62
CA THR A 165 -1.82 8.09 2.92
C THR A 165 -2.74 9.25 2.53
N ILE A 166 -3.36 9.20 1.34
CA ILE A 166 -4.35 10.21 0.92
C ILE A 166 -5.52 10.24 1.91
N ALA A 167 -6.05 9.07 2.29
CA ALA A 167 -7.14 8.98 3.26
C ALA A 167 -6.75 9.51 4.65
N ASN A 168 -5.52 9.25 5.11
CA ASN A 168 -5.03 9.71 6.41
C ASN A 168 -4.81 11.24 6.41
N VAL A 169 -4.28 11.82 5.31
CA VAL A 169 -4.22 13.28 5.13
C VAL A 169 -5.62 13.88 5.25
N THR A 170 -6.60 13.31 4.55
CA THR A 170 -7.98 13.79 4.59
C THR A 170 -8.55 13.72 6.01
N ALA A 171 -8.29 12.64 6.77
CA ALA A 171 -8.73 12.52 8.17
C ALA A 171 -8.11 13.60 9.07
N VAL A 172 -6.83 13.96 8.86
CA VAL A 172 -6.19 15.08 9.59
C VAL A 172 -6.86 16.40 9.27
N LEU A 173 -7.14 16.68 7.99
CA LEU A 173 -7.79 17.93 7.56
C LEU A 173 -9.22 18.04 8.15
N VAL A 174 -9.97 16.94 8.17
CA VAL A 174 -11.30 16.88 8.80
C VAL A 174 -11.18 17.16 10.30
N LYS A 175 -10.23 16.52 11.00
CA LYS A 175 -10.02 16.73 12.44
C LYS A 175 -9.64 18.17 12.79
N LEU A 176 -8.89 18.84 11.91
CA LEU A 176 -8.48 20.24 12.08
C LEU A 176 -9.59 21.24 11.71
N ASN A 177 -10.77 20.77 11.30
CA ASN A 177 -11.84 21.61 10.75
C ASN A 177 -11.32 22.58 9.67
N TRP A 178 -10.43 22.04 8.78
CA TRP A 178 -9.85 22.87 7.74
C TRP A 178 -10.93 23.41 6.80
N GLY A 179 -10.98 24.72 6.64
CA GLY A 179 -12.01 25.39 5.85
C GLY A 179 -11.91 25.19 4.34
N ALA A 180 -11.04 24.26 3.88
CA ALA A 180 -10.91 23.82 2.48
C ALA A 180 -10.71 24.97 1.47
N TRP A 181 -10.25 26.15 1.93
CA TRP A 181 -10.18 27.40 1.15
C TRP A 181 -11.52 27.79 0.49
N GLY A 182 -12.64 27.40 1.09
CA GLY A 182 -13.98 27.61 0.53
C GLY A 182 -14.36 26.69 -0.64
N ILE A 183 -13.49 25.73 -1.00
CA ILE A 183 -13.79 24.77 -2.06
C ILE A 183 -14.66 23.63 -1.48
N PRO A 184 -15.77 23.24 -2.15
CA PRO A 184 -16.63 22.15 -1.68
C PRO A 184 -15.89 20.81 -1.51
N GLU A 185 -16.32 20.01 -0.52
CA GLU A 185 -15.69 18.71 -0.20
C GLU A 185 -15.61 17.74 -1.39
N HIS A 186 -16.69 17.68 -2.19
CA HIS A 186 -16.74 16.81 -3.36
C HIS A 186 -15.65 17.20 -4.39
N VAL A 187 -15.39 18.51 -4.59
CA VAL A 187 -14.34 18.97 -5.51
C VAL A 187 -12.95 18.56 -5.00
N TRP A 188 -12.69 18.66 -3.70
CA TRP A 188 -11.45 18.15 -3.12
C TRP A 188 -11.31 16.65 -3.29
N THR A 189 -12.41 15.91 -3.17
CA THR A 189 -12.41 14.47 -3.41
C THR A 189 -12.05 14.16 -4.87
N LEU A 190 -12.60 14.88 -5.84
CA LEU A 190 -12.24 14.75 -7.25
C LEU A 190 -10.74 15.00 -7.48
N ILE A 191 -10.21 16.09 -6.89
CA ILE A 191 -8.78 16.43 -6.97
C ILE A 191 -7.93 15.28 -6.43
N MET A 192 -8.25 14.74 -5.25
CA MET A 192 -7.48 13.64 -4.64
C MET A 192 -7.57 12.35 -5.46
N MET A 193 -8.72 12.06 -6.07
CA MET A 193 -8.86 10.93 -7.00
C MET A 193 -7.99 11.11 -8.25
N ILE A 194 -7.97 12.31 -8.83
CA ILE A 194 -7.12 12.61 -9.98
C ILE A 194 -5.63 12.50 -9.60
N VAL A 195 -5.23 13.01 -8.45
CA VAL A 195 -3.86 12.86 -7.92
C VAL A 195 -3.51 11.38 -7.74
N GLY A 196 -4.40 10.59 -7.15
CA GLY A 196 -4.21 9.14 -7.01
C GLY A 196 -4.05 8.43 -8.35
N ALA A 197 -4.90 8.74 -9.34
CA ALA A 197 -4.81 8.18 -10.68
C ALA A 197 -3.48 8.60 -11.37
N ALA A 198 -3.07 9.86 -11.23
CA ALA A 198 -1.79 10.34 -11.77
C ALA A 198 -0.59 9.62 -11.16
N LEU A 199 -0.58 9.38 -9.85
CA LEU A 199 0.45 8.56 -9.19
C LEU A 199 0.46 7.13 -9.72
N ALA A 200 -0.72 6.52 -9.90
CA ALA A 200 -0.84 5.17 -10.45
C ALA A 200 -0.29 5.10 -11.88
N ILE A 201 -0.60 6.08 -12.73
CA ILE A 201 -0.08 6.20 -14.09
C ILE A 201 1.44 6.41 -14.08
N LEU A 202 1.94 7.28 -13.21
CA LEU A 202 3.38 7.56 -13.11
C LEU A 202 4.18 6.29 -12.80
N VAL A 203 3.76 5.51 -11.79
CA VAL A 203 4.43 4.27 -11.41
C VAL A 203 4.29 3.22 -12.52
N LEU A 204 3.11 3.10 -13.14
CA LEU A 204 2.87 2.20 -14.27
C LEU A 204 3.82 2.48 -15.43
N LEU A 205 3.94 3.74 -15.86
CA LEU A 205 4.70 4.10 -17.05
C LEU A 205 6.21 4.10 -16.77
N ARG A 206 6.64 4.57 -15.60
CA ARG A 206 8.06 4.68 -15.24
C ARG A 206 8.70 3.34 -14.90
N HIS A 207 7.98 2.49 -14.15
CA HIS A 207 8.49 1.22 -13.63
C HIS A 207 7.87 -0.01 -14.32
N LYS A 208 6.97 0.19 -15.28
CA LYS A 208 6.22 -0.88 -15.98
C LYS A 208 5.52 -1.83 -14.99
N CYS A 209 5.15 -1.32 -13.80
CA CYS A 209 4.50 -2.08 -12.73
C CYS A 209 2.99 -2.14 -12.97
N LEU A 210 2.50 -3.29 -13.42
CA LEU A 210 1.06 -3.49 -13.67
C LEU A 210 0.24 -3.64 -12.37
N LEU A 211 0.88 -3.98 -11.25
CA LEU A 211 0.23 -4.34 -9.99
C LEU A 211 -0.20 -3.14 -9.16
N TYR A 212 0.64 -2.10 -9.11
CA TYR A 212 0.39 -0.89 -8.34
C TYR A 212 -0.93 -0.19 -8.74
N PRO A 213 -1.23 0.08 -10.04
CA PRO A 213 -2.49 0.69 -10.43
C PRO A 213 -3.73 -0.17 -10.17
N LEU A 214 -3.61 -1.51 -10.08
CA LEU A 214 -4.73 -2.37 -9.72
C LEU A 214 -5.27 -2.07 -8.32
N VAL A 215 -4.41 -1.63 -7.40
CA VAL A 215 -4.82 -1.24 -6.05
C VAL A 215 -5.65 0.04 -6.06
N PHE A 216 -5.33 1.00 -6.93
CA PHE A 216 -6.15 2.21 -7.10
C PHE A 216 -7.51 1.88 -7.73
N ILE A 217 -7.55 0.96 -8.71
CA ILE A 217 -8.81 0.44 -9.26
C ILE A 217 -9.66 -0.16 -8.14
N TRP A 218 -9.09 -1.00 -7.28
CA TRP A 218 -9.77 -1.58 -6.12
C TRP A 218 -10.32 -0.50 -5.17
N ALA A 219 -9.52 0.51 -4.85
CA ALA A 219 -9.94 1.62 -4.00
C ALA A 219 -11.09 2.42 -4.63
N TYR A 220 -11.05 2.70 -5.93
CA TYR A 220 -12.11 3.43 -6.64
C TYR A 220 -13.40 2.63 -6.75
N ILE A 221 -13.32 1.31 -6.95
CA ILE A 221 -14.49 0.43 -6.84
C ILE A 221 -15.13 0.58 -5.45
N GLY A 222 -14.33 0.59 -4.39
CA GLY A 222 -14.81 0.80 -3.04
C GLY A 222 -15.46 2.17 -2.81
N ILE A 223 -14.94 3.23 -3.43
CA ILE A 223 -15.53 4.57 -3.41
C ILE A 223 -16.88 4.55 -4.13
N ILE A 224 -16.97 3.94 -5.32
CA ILE A 224 -18.23 3.80 -6.05
C ILE A 224 -19.29 3.10 -5.19
N ILE A 225 -18.94 1.95 -4.60
CA ILE A 225 -19.86 1.18 -3.74
C ILE A 225 -20.39 2.06 -2.60
N LYS A 226 -19.51 2.78 -1.90
CA LYS A 226 -19.90 3.61 -0.77
C LYS A 226 -20.76 4.80 -1.19
N ARG A 227 -20.37 5.49 -2.26
CA ARG A 227 -21.09 6.70 -2.72
C ARG A 227 -22.45 6.37 -3.35
N SER A 228 -22.57 5.22 -4.02
CA SER A 228 -23.85 4.76 -4.58
C SER A 228 -24.86 4.32 -3.52
N ALA A 229 -24.41 3.96 -2.32
CA ALA A 229 -25.27 3.52 -1.21
C ALA A 229 -25.73 4.67 -0.29
N GLN A 230 -25.32 5.91 -0.57
CA GLN A 230 -25.71 7.08 0.23
C GLN A 230 -27.00 7.71 -0.25
N GLU A 231 -27.74 8.36 0.67
CA GLU A 231 -28.96 9.13 0.33
C GLU A 231 -28.65 10.28 -0.62
N VAL A 232 -27.54 10.99 -0.38
CA VAL A 232 -27.05 12.03 -1.28
C VAL A 232 -25.98 11.43 -2.18
N VAL A 233 -26.37 11.15 -3.43
CA VAL A 233 -25.48 10.53 -4.42
C VAL A 233 -24.64 11.58 -5.13
N HIS A 234 -23.34 11.56 -4.90
CA HIS A 234 -22.35 12.38 -5.60
C HIS A 234 -21.99 11.74 -6.96
N LYS A 235 -22.79 12.03 -8.00
CA LYS A 235 -22.64 11.45 -9.36
C LYS A 235 -21.29 11.83 -9.99
N ASP A 236 -20.78 13.01 -9.71
CA ASP A 236 -19.47 13.51 -10.15
C ASP A 236 -18.31 12.64 -9.64
N ILE A 237 -18.33 12.25 -8.35
CA ILE A 237 -17.35 11.33 -7.76
C ILE A 237 -17.42 9.95 -8.40
N ILE A 238 -18.65 9.41 -8.57
CA ILE A 238 -18.85 8.10 -9.18
C ILE A 238 -18.37 8.10 -10.63
N PHE A 239 -18.71 9.14 -11.41
CA PHE A 239 -18.26 9.28 -12.79
C PHE A 239 -16.73 9.38 -12.88
N THR A 240 -16.10 10.18 -12.02
CA THR A 240 -14.65 10.32 -11.97
C THR A 240 -13.97 9.00 -11.62
N ALA A 241 -14.54 8.22 -10.69
CA ALA A 241 -14.05 6.89 -10.36
C ALA A 241 -14.10 5.93 -11.57
N TYR A 242 -15.23 5.87 -12.28
CA TYR A 242 -15.33 5.06 -13.50
C TYR A 242 -14.34 5.50 -14.58
N ALA A 243 -14.20 6.81 -14.81
CA ALA A 243 -13.25 7.35 -15.79
C ALA A 243 -11.81 6.97 -15.42
N ALA A 244 -11.42 7.13 -14.16
CA ALA A 244 -10.09 6.76 -13.67
C ALA A 244 -9.84 5.24 -13.82
N ILE A 245 -10.82 4.39 -13.46
CA ILE A 245 -10.72 2.93 -13.64
C ILE A 245 -10.52 2.59 -15.12
N ALA A 246 -11.32 3.18 -16.02
CA ALA A 246 -11.23 2.91 -17.45
C ALA A 246 -9.84 3.30 -18.00
N VAL A 247 -9.34 4.49 -17.66
CA VAL A 247 -8.00 4.94 -18.08
C VAL A 247 -6.92 4.01 -17.54
N LEU A 248 -6.94 3.67 -16.26
CA LEU A 248 -5.95 2.77 -15.66
C LEU A 248 -6.00 1.38 -16.31
N ALA A 249 -7.18 0.82 -16.53
CA ALA A 249 -7.35 -0.50 -17.17
C ALA A 249 -6.77 -0.52 -18.59
N VAL A 250 -7.09 0.50 -19.41
CA VAL A 250 -6.54 0.62 -20.77
C VAL A 250 -5.01 0.72 -20.74
N LEU A 251 -4.45 1.56 -19.86
CA LEU A 251 -3.00 1.72 -19.75
C LEU A 251 -2.30 0.45 -19.26
N ILE A 252 -2.91 -0.30 -18.33
CA ILE A 252 -2.41 -1.60 -17.87
C ILE A 252 -2.34 -2.59 -19.04
N VAL A 253 -3.41 -2.69 -19.85
CA VAL A 253 -3.46 -3.59 -21.00
C VAL A 253 -2.40 -3.18 -22.06
N ILE A 254 -2.30 -1.91 -22.40
CA ILE A 254 -1.31 -1.41 -23.37
C ILE A 254 0.11 -1.71 -22.88
N THR A 255 0.41 -1.42 -21.60
CA THR A 255 1.73 -1.65 -21.03
C THR A 255 2.05 -3.15 -20.97
N GLY A 256 1.08 -3.99 -20.58
CA GLY A 256 1.22 -5.45 -20.57
C GLY A 256 1.50 -6.05 -21.94
N MET A 257 0.81 -5.54 -23.00
CA MET A 257 1.06 -5.98 -24.37
C MET A 257 2.47 -5.58 -24.86
N ARG A 258 2.95 -4.39 -24.49
CA ARG A 258 4.31 -3.94 -24.82
C ARG A 258 5.37 -4.82 -24.14
N LEU A 259 5.20 -5.08 -22.84
CA LEU A 259 6.09 -5.97 -22.10
C LEU A 259 6.16 -7.37 -22.69
N ARG A 260 5.02 -7.91 -23.13
CA ARG A 260 4.99 -9.24 -23.78
C ARG A 260 5.77 -9.26 -25.07
N LYS A 261 5.69 -8.21 -25.90
CA LYS A 261 6.47 -8.08 -27.14
C LYS A 261 7.97 -7.95 -26.85
N GLU A 262 8.36 -7.15 -25.84
CA GLU A 262 9.76 -7.01 -25.44
C GLU A 262 10.39 -8.32 -24.96
N LEU A 263 9.60 -9.25 -24.40
CA LEU A 263 10.06 -10.57 -23.96
C LEU A 263 10.14 -11.61 -25.10
N GLN A 264 9.51 -11.34 -26.23
CA GLN A 264 9.50 -12.23 -27.41
C GLN A 264 10.53 -11.83 -28.48
N ALA A 265 11.08 -10.61 -28.39
CA ALA A 265 12.12 -10.07 -29.26
C ALA A 265 13.51 -10.34 -28.69
#